data_c85ee20d38ccc044806a7edc5298044d
#
_entry.id   c85ee20d38ccc044806a7edc5298044d
#
_cell.length_a   1.000
_cell.length_b   1.000
_cell.length_c   1.000
_cell.angle_alpha   90.00
_cell.angle_beta   90.00
_cell.angle_gamma   90.00
#
_symmetry.space_group_name_H-M   'P 1'
#
loop_
_entity.id
_entity.type
_entity.pdbx_description
1 polymer ?
#
loop_
_entity_poly.entity_id
_entity_poly.type
_entity_poly.pdbx_seq_one_letter_code
_entity_poly.pdbx_strand_id
1 'polypeptide(L)'
;MNLEAIADLERSYPGVELIFVESGGDNLAASFSPELVDVSIYVIDVAGGDKIPRKGGPGITRSDLLVINKIDLAPFVGASLEVMERDSRRMRRERPFVFTNLKSGDGLPSVLQWLAAEREAPRRTIVDAHAPHPSHAHTHDHPHH
;
A
#
# COMPACT_ATOMS: atom_id res chain seq x y z
N MET A 1 -7.63 10.59 -10.95
CA MET A 1 -6.48 11.47 -10.58
C MET A 1 -5.29 11.09 -11.42
N ASN A 2 -4.56 12.01 -11.95
CA ASN A 2 -3.34 11.80 -12.74
C ASN A 2 -2.19 12.65 -12.19
N LEU A 3 -0.99 12.41 -12.70
CA LEU A 3 0.22 13.13 -12.28
C LEU A 3 0.13 14.65 -12.54
N GLU A 4 -0.59 15.07 -13.56
CA GLU A 4 -0.79 16.48 -13.88
C GLU A 4 -1.60 17.19 -12.80
N ALA A 5 -2.64 16.57 -12.28
CA ALA A 5 -3.44 17.13 -11.20
C ALA A 5 -2.62 17.27 -9.90
N ILE A 6 -1.76 16.30 -9.61
CA ILE A 6 -0.83 16.36 -8.46
C ILE A 6 0.17 17.50 -8.65
N ALA A 7 0.76 17.64 -9.85
CA ALA A 7 1.67 18.72 -10.17
C ALA A 7 1.00 20.11 -10.06
N ASP A 8 -0.26 20.21 -10.44
CA ASP A 8 -1.05 21.45 -10.28
C ASP A 8 -1.26 21.82 -8.82
N LEU A 9 -1.52 20.84 -7.95
CA LEU A 9 -1.63 21.05 -6.51
C LEU A 9 -0.30 21.53 -5.91
N GLU A 10 0.80 20.94 -6.29
CA GLU A 10 2.14 21.34 -5.83
C GLU A 10 2.48 22.77 -6.27
N ARG A 11 2.10 23.19 -7.46
CA ARG A 11 2.27 24.56 -7.95
C ARG A 11 1.39 25.56 -7.21
N SER A 12 0.14 25.17 -6.92
CA SER A 12 -0.83 26.03 -6.22
C SER A 12 -0.51 26.18 -4.75
N TYR A 13 0.14 25.19 -4.16
CA TYR A 13 0.48 25.15 -2.73
C TYR A 13 1.96 24.81 -2.54
N PRO A 14 2.89 25.77 -2.76
CA PRO A 14 4.33 25.47 -2.77
C PRO A 14 4.88 24.95 -1.43
N GLY A 15 4.16 25.19 -0.32
CA GLY A 15 4.55 24.72 1.02
C GLY A 15 3.89 23.40 1.43
N VAL A 16 3.19 22.72 0.53
CA VAL A 16 2.50 21.47 0.84
C VAL A 16 3.51 20.37 1.18
N GLU A 17 3.30 19.71 2.32
CA GLU A 17 4.14 18.60 2.78
C GLU A 17 3.52 17.24 2.51
N LEU A 18 2.19 17.15 2.49
CA LEU A 18 1.43 15.93 2.25
C LEU A 18 0.27 16.19 1.30
N ILE A 19 0.08 15.27 0.38
CA ILE A 19 -1.10 15.20 -0.50
C ILE A 19 -1.72 13.82 -0.32
N PHE A 20 -2.98 13.79 0.10
CA PHE A 20 -3.75 12.55 0.17
C PHE A 20 -4.55 12.36 -1.11
N VAL A 21 -4.36 11.21 -1.73
CA VAL A 21 -5.13 10.78 -2.90
C VAL A 21 -5.99 9.61 -2.47
N GLU A 22 -7.30 9.79 -2.47
CA GLU A 22 -8.26 8.77 -2.09
C GLU A 22 -8.86 8.12 -3.34
N SER A 23 -8.90 6.77 -3.34
CA SER A 23 -9.71 6.06 -4.33
C SER A 23 -11.10 5.84 -3.77
N GLY A 24 -12.11 6.20 -4.55
CA GLY A 24 -13.49 5.86 -4.23
C GLY A 24 -13.80 4.40 -4.59
N GLY A 25 -14.45 3.68 -3.68
CA GLY A 25 -15.05 2.39 -3.93
C GLY A 25 -14.46 1.21 -3.16
N ASP A 26 -15.31 0.21 -2.96
CA ASP A 26 -15.03 -1.02 -2.19
C ASP A 26 -14.26 -2.07 -3.00
N ASN A 27 -13.49 -1.69 -3.98
CA ASN A 27 -12.84 -2.65 -4.85
C ASN A 27 -11.49 -3.07 -4.26
N LEU A 28 -11.44 -4.25 -3.65
CA LEU A 28 -10.22 -4.89 -3.14
C LEU A 28 -9.13 -5.07 -4.21
N ALA A 29 -9.51 -5.06 -5.48
CA ALA A 29 -8.60 -5.15 -6.62
C ALA A 29 -8.12 -3.78 -7.12
N ALA A 30 -8.74 -2.68 -6.69
CA ALA A 30 -8.30 -1.35 -7.09
C ALA A 30 -6.99 -1.01 -6.39
N SER A 31 -5.95 -0.85 -7.17
CA SER A 31 -4.69 -0.28 -6.72
C SER A 31 -4.39 0.95 -7.56
N PHE A 32 -3.88 1.99 -6.91
CA PHE A 32 -3.32 3.11 -7.64
C PHE A 32 -2.08 2.67 -8.42
N SER A 33 -1.85 3.29 -9.56
CA SER A 33 -0.56 3.21 -10.21
C SER A 33 0.54 3.64 -9.21
N PRO A 34 1.62 2.86 -9.07
CA PRO A 34 2.73 3.22 -8.17
C PRO A 34 3.36 4.58 -8.47
N GLU A 35 3.14 5.10 -9.68
CA GLU A 35 3.63 6.40 -10.12
C GLU A 35 2.90 7.59 -9.49
N LEU A 36 1.67 7.38 -8.98
CA LEU A 36 0.83 8.44 -8.43
C LEU A 36 1.11 8.74 -6.96
N VAL A 37 1.66 7.79 -6.23
CA VAL A 37 1.83 7.91 -4.78
C VAL A 37 3.22 7.46 -4.33
N ASP A 38 3.76 8.13 -3.33
CA ASP A 38 5.02 7.71 -2.70
C ASP A 38 4.81 6.49 -1.80
N VAL A 39 3.71 6.48 -1.05
CA VAL A 39 3.30 5.38 -0.18
C VAL A 39 1.79 5.17 -0.26
N SER A 40 1.35 3.98 0.05
CA SER A 40 -0.06 3.61 0.05
C SER A 40 -0.50 3.12 1.43
N ILE A 41 -1.67 3.57 1.85
CA ILE A 41 -2.38 3.08 3.02
C ILE A 41 -3.66 2.40 2.54
N TYR A 42 -3.84 1.15 2.93
CA TYR A 42 -5.06 0.42 2.65
C TYR A 42 -5.86 0.24 3.93
N VAL A 43 -7.11 0.64 3.90
CA VAL A 43 -7.99 0.59 5.07
C VAL A 43 -9.06 -0.46 4.85
N ILE A 44 -9.14 -1.42 5.76
CA ILE A 44 -10.23 -2.38 5.84
C ILE A 44 -11.01 -2.19 7.14
N ASP A 45 -12.22 -2.70 7.14
CA ASP A 45 -13.16 -2.60 8.24
C ASP A 45 -13.41 -3.99 8.83
N VAL A 46 -13.34 -4.11 10.15
CA VAL A 46 -13.65 -5.36 10.84
C VAL A 46 -15.06 -5.86 10.52
N ALA A 47 -16.00 -4.96 10.24
CA ALA A 47 -17.36 -5.33 9.85
C ALA A 47 -17.43 -6.12 8.53
N GLY A 48 -16.39 -6.05 7.69
CA GLY A 48 -16.28 -6.88 6.49
C GLY A 48 -15.93 -8.34 6.77
N GLY A 49 -15.63 -8.69 8.02
CA GLY A 49 -15.30 -10.03 8.47
C GLY A 49 -13.80 -10.29 8.63
N ASP A 50 -13.48 -11.30 9.42
CA ASP A 50 -12.09 -11.64 9.75
C ASP A 50 -11.35 -12.40 8.65
N LYS A 51 -12.04 -12.78 7.59
CA LYS A 51 -11.45 -13.49 6.44
C LYS A 51 -10.81 -12.59 5.40
N ILE A 52 -11.01 -11.26 5.50
CA ILE A 52 -10.48 -10.32 4.50
C ILE A 52 -8.97 -10.41 4.35
N PRO A 53 -8.16 -10.40 5.42
CA PRO A 53 -6.72 -10.54 5.26
C PRO A 53 -6.31 -11.85 4.57
N ARG A 54 -6.98 -12.95 4.89
CA ARG A 54 -6.71 -14.27 4.30
C ARG A 54 -6.97 -14.32 2.79
N LYS A 55 -7.99 -13.62 2.33
CA LYS A 55 -8.31 -13.55 0.89
C LYS A 55 -7.22 -12.86 0.09
N GLY A 56 -6.43 -12.00 0.73
CA GLY A 56 -5.33 -11.31 0.10
C GLY A 56 -5.80 -10.23 -0.88
N GLY A 57 -5.10 -10.15 -1.99
CA GLY A 57 -5.27 -9.07 -2.97
C GLY A 57 -4.22 -7.97 -2.78
N PRO A 58 -4.05 -7.07 -3.77
CA PRO A 58 -2.96 -6.08 -3.77
C PRO A 58 -3.00 -5.12 -2.57
N GLY A 59 -4.19 -4.71 -2.13
CA GLY A 59 -4.34 -3.85 -0.97
C GLY A 59 -3.81 -4.50 0.31
N ILE A 60 -4.09 -5.78 0.50
CA ILE A 60 -3.60 -6.55 1.65
C ILE A 60 -2.11 -6.81 1.54
N THR A 61 -1.63 -7.28 0.39
CA THR A 61 -0.28 -7.81 0.25
C THR A 61 0.76 -6.77 -0.11
N ARG A 62 0.39 -5.66 -0.75
CA ARG A 62 1.33 -4.70 -1.34
C ARG A 62 1.26 -3.30 -0.76
N SER A 63 0.18 -2.91 -0.08
CA SER A 63 0.11 -1.60 0.56
C SER A 63 1.25 -1.42 1.57
N ASP A 64 1.75 -0.22 1.70
CA ASP A 64 2.83 0.08 2.64
C ASP A 64 2.35 0.00 4.09
N LEU A 65 1.12 0.42 4.35
CA LEU A 65 0.45 0.24 5.63
C LEU A 65 -0.94 -0.34 5.43
N LEU A 66 -1.31 -1.34 6.21
CA LEU A 66 -2.67 -1.83 6.33
C LEU A 66 -3.28 -1.34 7.64
N VAL A 67 -4.42 -0.66 7.55
CA VAL A 67 -5.20 -0.23 8.71
C VAL A 67 -6.43 -1.11 8.83
N ILE A 68 -6.57 -1.79 9.96
CA ILE A 68 -7.75 -2.60 10.30
C ILE A 68 -8.58 -1.79 11.28
N ASN A 69 -9.61 -1.13 10.77
CA ASN A 69 -10.41 -0.17 11.53
C ASN A 69 -11.67 -0.78 12.13
N LYS A 70 -12.27 -0.05 13.05
CA LYS A 70 -13.51 -0.40 13.76
C LYS A 70 -13.41 -1.69 14.58
N ILE A 71 -12.27 -1.85 15.28
CA ILE A 71 -12.02 -3.04 16.10
C ILE A 71 -13.04 -3.24 17.23
N ASP A 72 -13.70 -2.17 17.66
CA ASP A 72 -14.79 -2.20 18.63
C ASP A 72 -16.00 -3.01 18.14
N LEU A 73 -16.18 -3.15 16.83
CA LEU A 73 -17.27 -3.92 16.24
C LEU A 73 -16.99 -5.43 16.19
N ALA A 74 -15.77 -5.88 16.45
CA ALA A 74 -15.39 -7.29 16.33
C ALA A 74 -16.33 -8.25 17.09
N PRO A 75 -16.70 -8.01 18.36
CA PRO A 75 -17.63 -8.88 19.08
C PRO A 75 -19.04 -8.91 18.46
N PHE A 76 -19.47 -7.80 17.86
CA PHE A 76 -20.82 -7.65 17.32
C PHE A 76 -20.99 -8.33 15.96
N VAL A 77 -19.91 -8.47 15.19
CA VAL A 77 -19.94 -9.10 13.87
C VAL A 77 -19.34 -10.50 13.85
N GLY A 78 -18.97 -11.01 15.02
CA GLY A 78 -18.36 -12.33 15.15
C GLY A 78 -16.97 -12.42 14.52
N ALA A 79 -16.25 -11.31 14.40
CA ALA A 79 -14.90 -11.29 13.87
C ALA A 79 -13.86 -11.54 14.96
N SER A 80 -12.84 -12.34 14.65
CA SER A 80 -11.71 -12.60 15.52
C SER A 80 -10.52 -11.72 15.14
N LEU A 81 -10.14 -10.82 16.03
CA LEU A 81 -8.95 -9.98 15.82
C LEU A 81 -7.65 -10.82 15.81
N GLU A 82 -7.60 -11.91 16.57
CA GLU A 82 -6.46 -12.84 16.55
C GLU A 82 -6.28 -13.50 15.19
N VAL A 83 -7.38 -13.90 14.54
CA VAL A 83 -7.36 -14.46 13.19
C VAL A 83 -6.89 -13.41 12.20
N MET A 84 -7.40 -12.19 12.30
CA MET A 84 -7.00 -11.09 11.41
C MET A 84 -5.53 -10.74 11.59
N GLU A 85 -5.02 -10.74 12.82
CA GLU A 85 -3.60 -10.51 13.09
C GLU A 85 -2.72 -11.60 12.47
N ARG A 86 -3.04 -12.85 12.72
CA ARG A 86 -2.32 -14.00 12.17
C ARG A 86 -2.28 -13.95 10.64
N ASP A 87 -3.44 -13.77 10.01
CA ASP A 87 -3.55 -13.78 8.56
C ASP A 87 -2.90 -12.55 7.92
N SER A 88 -3.00 -11.38 8.56
CA SER A 88 -2.30 -10.17 8.10
C SER A 88 -0.79 -10.35 8.15
N ARG A 89 -0.27 -10.89 9.25
CA ARG A 89 1.16 -11.16 9.41
C ARG A 89 1.67 -12.15 8.36
N ARG A 90 0.90 -13.19 8.09
CA ARG A 90 1.21 -14.19 7.07
C ARG A 90 1.21 -13.59 5.67
N MET A 91 0.20 -12.80 5.33
CA MET A 91 0.03 -12.25 3.97
C MET A 91 0.95 -11.07 3.69
N ARG A 92 1.27 -10.29 4.70
CA ARG A 92 2.06 -9.06 4.55
C ARG A 92 3.55 -9.25 4.85
N ARG A 93 3.90 -10.33 5.53
CA ARG A 93 5.28 -10.61 5.98
C ARG A 93 5.80 -9.48 6.89
N GLU A 94 6.76 -8.69 6.42
CA GLU A 94 7.37 -7.59 7.18
C GLU A 94 6.62 -6.25 7.05
N ARG A 95 5.64 -6.17 6.16
CA ARG A 95 4.88 -4.94 5.97
C ARG A 95 3.96 -4.67 7.15
N PRO A 96 3.95 -3.44 7.71
CA PRO A 96 3.22 -3.15 8.91
C PRO A 96 1.70 -3.14 8.71
N PHE A 97 1.00 -3.48 9.78
CA PHE A 97 -0.44 -3.32 9.90
C PHE A 97 -0.80 -2.85 11.32
N VAL A 98 -1.89 -2.11 11.43
CA VAL A 98 -2.33 -1.50 12.68
C VAL A 98 -3.82 -1.75 12.88
N PHE A 99 -4.18 -2.15 14.09
CA PHE A 99 -5.57 -2.19 14.54
C PHE A 99 -5.99 -0.84 15.07
N THR A 100 -7.14 -0.35 14.64
CA THR A 100 -7.64 0.97 15.01
C THR A 100 -9.11 0.99 15.32
N ASN A 101 -9.49 1.98 16.15
CA ASN A 101 -10.83 2.56 16.19
C ASN A 101 -10.66 4.06 15.98
N LEU A 102 -10.67 4.50 14.75
CA LEU A 102 -10.37 5.89 14.41
C LEU A 102 -11.43 6.86 14.92
N LYS A 103 -12.64 6.40 15.19
CA LYS A 103 -13.69 7.21 15.80
C LYS A 103 -13.32 7.63 17.23
N SER A 104 -12.76 6.73 18.02
CA SER A 104 -12.27 7.01 19.37
C SER A 104 -10.83 7.53 19.41
N GLY A 105 -10.08 7.38 18.32
CA GLY A 105 -8.67 7.69 18.22
C GLY A 105 -7.75 6.55 18.64
N ASP A 106 -8.28 5.38 18.95
CA ASP A 106 -7.50 4.21 19.32
C ASP A 106 -6.68 3.69 18.12
N GLY A 107 -5.37 3.57 18.30
CA GLY A 107 -4.43 3.21 17.23
C GLY A 107 -4.04 4.35 16.30
N LEU A 108 -4.68 5.52 16.37
CA LEU A 108 -4.32 6.68 15.56
C LEU A 108 -2.87 7.15 15.77
N PRO A 109 -2.34 7.21 17.01
CA PRO A 109 -0.94 7.59 17.22
C PRO A 109 0.05 6.72 16.44
N SER A 110 -0.20 5.43 16.31
CA SER A 110 0.65 4.51 15.54
C SER A 110 0.63 4.82 14.05
N VAL A 111 -0.54 5.17 13.50
CA VAL A 111 -0.68 5.61 12.10
C VAL A 111 0.07 6.91 11.86
N LEU A 112 -0.09 7.88 12.74
CA LEU A 112 0.58 9.18 12.62
C LEU A 112 2.10 9.06 12.75
N GLN A 113 2.58 8.20 13.65
CA GLN A 113 4.00 7.92 13.80
C GLN A 113 4.59 7.27 12.55
N TRP A 114 3.88 6.31 11.97
CA TRP A 114 4.28 5.68 10.71
C TRP A 114 4.35 6.72 9.58
N LEU A 115 3.33 7.56 9.45
CA LEU A 115 3.26 8.59 8.41
C LEU A 115 4.39 9.62 8.55
N ALA A 116 4.70 10.05 9.77
CA ALA A 116 5.80 10.97 10.05
C ALA A 116 7.16 10.36 9.65
N ALA A 117 7.37 9.08 9.97
CA ALA A 117 8.59 8.37 9.58
C ALA A 117 8.73 8.25 8.05
N GLU A 118 7.64 7.97 7.34
CA GLU A 118 7.65 7.91 5.88
C GLU A 118 7.90 9.28 5.23
N ARG A 119 7.38 10.36 5.82
CA ARG A 119 7.63 11.72 5.33
C ARG A 119 9.10 12.09 5.40
N GLU A 120 9.82 11.64 6.42
CA GLU A 120 11.24 11.91 6.63
C GLU A 120 12.16 10.94 5.88
N ALA A 121 11.62 9.81 5.41
CA ALA A 121 12.40 8.84 4.66
C ALA A 121 12.86 9.41 3.31
N PRO A 122 14.05 9.04 2.82
CA PRO A 122 14.48 9.45 1.49
C PRO A 122 13.51 8.91 0.45
N ARG A 123 13.12 9.78 -0.50
CA ARG A 123 12.22 9.39 -1.60
C ARG A 123 12.80 8.19 -2.32
N ARG A 124 11.99 7.16 -2.51
CA ARG A 124 12.37 6.01 -3.34
C ARG A 124 12.52 6.52 -4.78
N THR A 125 13.74 6.57 -5.25
CA THR A 125 13.98 6.79 -6.68
C THR A 125 13.50 5.53 -7.39
N ILE A 126 12.49 5.66 -8.25
CA ILE A 126 12.13 4.60 -9.17
C ILE A 126 13.30 4.50 -10.14
N VAL A 127 14.19 3.54 -9.89
CA VAL A 127 15.20 3.19 -10.85
C VAL A 127 14.47 2.51 -11.99
N ASP A 128 14.43 3.16 -13.14
CA ASP A 128 13.91 2.62 -14.39
C ASP A 128 14.43 1.21 -14.60
N ALA A 129 13.55 0.22 -14.54
CA ALA A 129 13.88 -1.18 -14.83
C ALA A 129 14.02 -1.42 -16.35
N HIS A 130 14.51 -0.43 -17.09
CA HIS A 130 14.93 -0.54 -18.49
C HIS A 130 16.44 -0.58 -18.58
N ALA A 131 17.04 -1.63 -18.01
CA ALA A 131 18.37 -2.03 -18.44
C ALA A 131 18.21 -2.72 -19.81
N PRO A 132 18.88 -2.26 -20.87
CA PRO A 132 18.84 -2.94 -22.15
C PRO A 132 19.44 -4.34 -21.99
N HIS A 133 18.70 -5.35 -22.38
CA HIS A 133 19.21 -6.71 -22.49
C HIS A 133 20.45 -6.71 -23.40
N PRO A 134 21.56 -7.31 -22.98
CA PRO A 134 22.68 -7.51 -23.90
C PRO A 134 22.20 -8.45 -25.02
N SER A 135 22.24 -7.95 -26.25
CA SER A 135 22.00 -8.71 -27.43
C SER A 135 23.03 -9.84 -27.52
N HIS A 136 22.57 -11.08 -27.40
CA HIS A 136 23.40 -12.22 -27.72
C HIS A 136 23.67 -12.21 -29.23
N ALA A 137 24.85 -11.82 -29.60
CA ALA A 137 25.39 -12.00 -30.95
C ALA A 137 25.58 -13.51 -31.17
N HIS A 138 24.71 -14.12 -31.95
CA HIS A 138 24.92 -15.47 -32.48
C HIS A 138 25.93 -15.35 -33.62
N THR A 139 27.17 -15.72 -33.35
CA THR A 139 28.15 -16.04 -34.36
C THR A 139 27.85 -17.46 -34.86
N HIS A 140 27.30 -17.52 -36.06
CA HIS A 140 27.24 -18.77 -36.83
C HIS A 140 28.62 -18.97 -37.46
N ASP A 141 29.36 -19.89 -36.89
CA ASP A 141 30.57 -20.43 -37.53
C ASP A 141 30.15 -21.75 -38.21
N HIS A 142 30.18 -21.77 -39.54
CA HIS A 142 30.05 -22.96 -40.33
C HIS A 142 31.42 -23.42 -40.76
N PRO A 143 31.86 -24.63 -40.40
CA PRO A 143 32.97 -25.25 -41.09
C PRO A 143 32.46 -26.01 -42.31
N HIS A 144 32.96 -25.60 -43.46
CA HIS A 144 32.96 -26.42 -44.65
C HIS A 144 33.93 -27.57 -44.50
N HIS A 145 33.47 -28.80 -44.65
CA HIS A 145 34.08 -29.92 -45.35
C HIS A 145 33.04 -30.99 -45.66
#